data_b1c9fc0e21f5cfc36129e8693c433844
#
_entry.id   b1c9fc0e21f5cfc36129e8693c433844
#
_cell.length_a   1.000
_cell.length_b   1.000
_cell.length_c   1.000
_cell.angle_alpha   90.00
_cell.angle_beta   90.00
_cell.angle_gamma   90.00
#
_symmetry.space_group_name_H-M   'P 1'
#
loop_
_entity.id
_entity.type
_entity.pdbx_description
1 polymer ?
#
loop_
_entity_poly.entity_id
_entity_poly.type
_entity_poly.pdbx_seq_one_letter_code
_entity_poly.pdbx_strand_id
1 'polypeptide(L)'
;MRRGFLILAGVLFLVALITIVVFFSSVTTSTLTPGAPVVTQANGVETVFGTFTATVVWTGGNSSSLSLQVFSCGQSASCAGANHTSPVASGLGASGSLTFTLQKGYHYLLQADGTVTVVITVGALASLFGLGLVLSVVALILLVLGLILKPRQPVATGRPSPGPPSETPRSPG
;
A
#
# COMPACT_ATOMS: atom_id res chain seq x y z
N MET A 1 -20.63 11.22 20.51
CA MET A 1 -19.66 11.67 19.50
C MET A 1 -18.28 11.01 19.66
N ARG A 2 -17.66 10.96 20.85
CA ARG A 2 -16.31 10.39 21.07
C ARG A 2 -16.12 8.96 20.54
N ARG A 3 -17.10 8.06 20.76
CA ARG A 3 -17.02 6.67 20.27
C ARG A 3 -16.96 6.59 18.76
N GLY A 4 -17.68 7.46 18.04
CA GLY A 4 -17.64 7.51 16.59
C GLY A 4 -16.28 7.91 16.04
N PHE A 5 -15.63 8.92 16.65
CA PHE A 5 -14.28 9.33 16.25
C PHE A 5 -13.24 8.24 16.47
N LEU A 6 -13.31 7.51 17.59
CA LEU A 6 -12.38 6.41 17.86
C LEU A 6 -12.58 5.23 16.91
N ILE A 7 -13.83 4.90 16.59
CA ILE A 7 -14.14 3.84 15.62
C ILE A 7 -13.63 4.25 14.22
N LEU A 8 -13.91 5.48 13.80
CA LEU A 8 -13.47 5.99 12.51
C LEU A 8 -11.94 6.00 12.40
N ALA A 9 -11.24 6.48 13.44
CA ALA A 9 -9.79 6.47 13.50
C ALA A 9 -9.23 5.04 13.41
N GLY A 10 -9.84 4.08 14.12
CA GLY A 10 -9.45 2.68 14.08
C GLY A 10 -9.61 2.05 12.69
N VAL A 11 -10.74 2.33 12.02
CA VAL A 11 -10.99 1.84 10.66
C VAL A 11 -10.00 2.43 9.66
N LEU A 12 -9.76 3.76 9.71
CA LEU A 12 -8.80 4.42 8.83
C LEU A 12 -7.37 3.90 9.05
N PHE A 13 -6.98 3.67 10.30
CA PHE A 13 -5.67 3.10 10.63
C PHE A 13 -5.51 1.68 10.07
N LEU A 14 -6.55 0.84 10.21
CA LEU A 14 -6.53 -0.52 9.68
C LEU A 14 -6.41 -0.52 8.15
N VAL A 15 -7.17 0.35 7.47
CA VAL A 15 -7.06 0.52 6.00
C VAL A 15 -5.66 0.99 5.60
N ALA A 16 -5.09 1.96 6.32
CA ALA A 16 -3.73 2.44 6.07
C ALA A 16 -2.69 1.33 6.23
N LEU A 17 -2.82 0.51 7.28
CA LEU A 17 -1.92 -0.60 7.55
C LEU A 17 -1.99 -1.67 6.44
N ILE A 18 -3.19 -2.04 6.01
CA ILE A 18 -3.39 -2.97 4.88
C ILE A 18 -2.74 -2.42 3.61
N THR A 19 -2.93 -1.13 3.30
CA THR A 19 -2.35 -0.49 2.10
C THR A 19 -0.82 -0.52 2.14
N ILE A 20 -0.22 -0.27 3.29
CA ILE A 20 1.24 -0.32 3.48
C ILE A 20 1.76 -1.75 3.30
N VAL A 21 1.10 -2.75 3.91
CA VAL A 21 1.49 -4.17 3.79
C VAL A 21 1.41 -4.63 2.33
N VAL A 22 0.33 -4.28 1.62
CA VAL A 22 0.17 -4.60 0.19
C VAL A 22 1.27 -3.95 -0.64
N PHE A 23 1.63 -2.70 -0.36
CA PHE A 23 2.73 -2.02 -1.05
C PHE A 23 4.06 -2.77 -0.85
N PHE A 24 4.44 -3.07 0.39
CA PHE A 24 5.70 -3.78 0.66
C PHE A 24 5.75 -5.18 0.07
N SER A 25 4.63 -5.88 -0.03
CA SER A 25 4.57 -7.19 -0.68
C SER A 25 4.72 -7.13 -2.21
N SER A 26 4.55 -5.95 -2.81
CA SER A 26 4.66 -5.74 -4.26
C SER A 26 6.03 -5.23 -4.72
N VAL A 27 6.88 -4.80 -3.79
CA VAL A 27 8.27 -4.41 -4.10
C VAL A 27 9.15 -5.66 -4.09
N THR A 28 9.70 -5.99 -5.25
CA THR A 28 10.63 -7.13 -5.38
C THR A 28 12.04 -6.60 -5.59
N THR A 29 12.96 -7.03 -4.72
CA THR A 29 14.39 -6.75 -4.87
C THR A 29 15.09 -8.04 -5.29
N SER A 30 15.88 -7.97 -6.36
CA SER A 30 16.63 -9.11 -6.89
C SER A 30 18.02 -8.66 -7.33
N THR A 31 19.00 -9.55 -7.22
CA THR A 31 20.32 -9.32 -7.78
C THR A 31 20.41 -10.08 -9.09
N LEU A 32 20.67 -9.36 -10.18
CA LEU A 32 20.95 -9.94 -11.49
C LEU A 32 22.45 -10.14 -11.63
N THR A 33 22.84 -11.30 -12.16
CA THR A 33 24.22 -11.60 -12.54
C THR A 33 24.26 -11.99 -14.02
N PRO A 34 25.40 -11.79 -14.71
CA PRO A 34 25.53 -12.21 -16.09
C PRO A 34 25.20 -13.70 -16.26
N GLY A 35 24.30 -14.02 -17.18
CA GLY A 35 23.88 -15.40 -17.43
C GLY A 35 22.87 -15.99 -16.45
N ALA A 36 22.46 -15.25 -15.41
CA ALA A 36 21.39 -15.66 -14.49
C ALA A 36 20.22 -14.67 -14.55
N PRO A 37 19.32 -14.80 -15.54
CA PRO A 37 18.16 -13.94 -15.68
C PRO A 37 17.14 -14.20 -14.57
N VAL A 38 16.43 -13.16 -14.18
CA VAL A 38 15.34 -13.24 -13.21
C VAL A 38 14.00 -13.17 -13.94
N VAL A 39 13.16 -14.17 -13.70
CA VAL A 39 11.79 -14.18 -14.19
C VAL A 39 10.89 -13.52 -13.15
N THR A 40 10.14 -12.50 -13.55
CA THR A 40 9.11 -11.89 -12.74
C THR A 40 7.75 -12.10 -13.37
N GLN A 41 6.74 -12.26 -12.56
CA GLN A 41 5.35 -12.40 -12.99
C GLN A 41 4.51 -11.31 -12.36
N ALA A 42 3.56 -10.77 -13.11
CA ALA A 42 2.53 -9.90 -12.57
C ALA A 42 1.53 -10.74 -11.75
N ASN A 43 1.87 -11.00 -10.48
CA ASN A 43 1.04 -11.74 -9.54
C ASN A 43 0.46 -10.82 -8.48
N GLY A 44 -0.74 -11.13 -7.99
CA GLY A 44 -1.35 -10.46 -6.87
C GLY A 44 -2.46 -9.48 -7.25
N VAL A 45 -2.54 -8.37 -6.52
CA VAL A 45 -3.60 -7.36 -6.69
C VAL A 45 -3.59 -6.74 -8.09
N GLU A 46 -2.41 -6.68 -8.72
CA GLU A 46 -2.24 -6.19 -10.08
C GLU A 46 -3.08 -6.96 -11.11
N THR A 47 -3.31 -8.25 -10.87
CA THR A 47 -4.06 -9.08 -11.82
C THR A 47 -5.55 -8.74 -11.90
N VAL A 48 -6.08 -8.01 -10.91
CA VAL A 48 -7.50 -7.66 -10.84
C VAL A 48 -7.84 -6.46 -11.73
N PHE A 49 -6.91 -5.50 -11.88
CA PHE A 49 -7.18 -4.19 -12.49
C PHE A 49 -6.70 -4.01 -13.94
N GLY A 50 -6.11 -5.01 -14.58
CA GLY A 50 -5.73 -4.93 -16.01
C GLY A 50 -4.23 -4.74 -16.25
N THR A 51 -3.84 -3.70 -17.00
CA THR A 51 -2.45 -3.40 -17.33
C THR A 51 -1.87 -2.39 -16.37
N PHE A 52 -0.63 -2.59 -15.91
CA PHE A 52 0.09 -1.70 -15.01
C PHE A 52 1.47 -1.34 -15.58
N THR A 53 1.95 -0.18 -15.16
CA THR A 53 3.33 0.23 -15.44
C THR A 53 4.24 -0.26 -14.32
N ALA A 54 5.22 -1.08 -14.64
CA ALA A 54 6.30 -1.44 -13.73
C ALA A 54 7.47 -0.49 -13.92
N THR A 55 8.06 -0.07 -12.82
CA THR A 55 9.32 0.67 -12.80
C THR A 55 10.40 -0.23 -12.23
N VAL A 56 11.49 -0.39 -12.98
CA VAL A 56 12.69 -1.09 -12.56
C VAL A 56 13.78 -0.07 -12.33
N VAL A 57 14.29 -0.02 -11.12
CA VAL A 57 15.45 0.78 -10.74
C VAL A 57 16.62 -0.17 -10.53
N TRP A 58 17.77 0.10 -11.12
CA TRP A 58 18.98 -0.68 -10.93
C TRP A 58 20.14 0.15 -10.43
N THR A 59 20.99 -0.47 -9.62
CA THR A 59 22.19 0.12 -9.05
C THR A 59 23.30 -0.92 -8.91
N GLY A 60 24.54 -0.47 -8.84
CA GLY A 60 25.70 -1.33 -8.54
C GLY A 60 26.48 -1.81 -9.74
N GLY A 61 26.17 -1.38 -10.94
CA GLY A 61 26.99 -1.70 -12.11
C GLY A 61 28.35 -1.03 -12.05
N ASN A 62 29.42 -1.79 -12.32
CA ASN A 62 30.78 -1.26 -12.35
C ASN A 62 31.18 -0.62 -13.70
N SER A 63 30.27 -0.61 -14.66
CA SER A 63 30.53 -0.17 -16.03
C SER A 63 29.44 0.75 -16.52
N SER A 64 29.85 1.85 -17.17
CA SER A 64 28.91 2.77 -17.84
C SER A 64 28.25 2.14 -19.08
N SER A 65 28.77 1.03 -19.57
CA SER A 65 28.24 0.28 -20.71
C SER A 65 27.31 -0.87 -20.31
N LEU A 66 26.98 -1.02 -19.03
CA LEU A 66 26.07 -2.04 -18.57
C LEU A 66 24.70 -1.88 -19.22
N SER A 67 24.17 -2.97 -19.77
CA SER A 67 22.86 -3.03 -20.40
C SER A 67 21.92 -3.87 -19.54
N LEU A 68 20.77 -3.28 -19.19
CA LEU A 68 19.65 -4.00 -18.60
C LEU A 68 18.54 -4.11 -19.65
N GLN A 69 18.05 -5.32 -19.88
CA GLN A 69 17.01 -5.61 -20.86
C GLN A 69 15.85 -6.36 -20.21
N VAL A 70 14.64 -6.04 -20.63
CA VAL A 70 13.41 -6.71 -20.21
C VAL A 70 12.74 -7.31 -21.42
N PHE A 71 12.46 -8.62 -21.37
CA PHE A 71 11.78 -9.36 -22.43
C PHE A 71 10.41 -9.84 -21.94
N SER A 72 9.43 -9.87 -22.82
CA SER A 72 8.15 -10.49 -22.54
C SER A 72 8.17 -11.96 -22.94
N CYS A 73 7.85 -12.84 -21.99
CA CYS A 73 7.75 -14.29 -22.20
C CYS A 73 6.30 -14.73 -22.49
N GLY A 74 5.36 -13.78 -22.60
CA GLY A 74 3.95 -14.11 -22.68
C GLY A 74 3.48 -14.87 -21.44
N GLN A 75 2.63 -15.86 -21.65
CA GLN A 75 2.07 -16.69 -20.55
C GLN A 75 2.98 -17.85 -20.15
N SER A 76 4.18 -18.00 -20.75
CA SER A 76 5.11 -19.05 -20.43
C SER A 76 5.89 -18.76 -19.15
N ALA A 77 5.66 -19.53 -18.11
CA ALA A 77 6.30 -19.36 -16.80
C ALA A 77 7.83 -19.58 -16.83
N SER A 78 8.31 -20.44 -17.74
CA SER A 78 9.74 -20.75 -17.82
C SER A 78 10.53 -19.81 -18.71
N CYS A 79 9.86 -18.95 -19.47
CA CYS A 79 10.47 -18.16 -20.56
C CYS A 79 11.27 -19.01 -21.56
N ALA A 80 11.20 -20.33 -21.47
CA ALA A 80 11.86 -21.24 -22.38
C ALA A 80 11.21 -21.16 -23.77
N GLY A 81 12.01 -20.83 -24.79
CA GLY A 81 11.54 -20.65 -26.16
C GLY A 81 10.89 -19.28 -26.43
N ALA A 82 10.88 -18.36 -25.49
CA ALA A 82 10.51 -16.99 -25.77
C ALA A 82 11.52 -16.36 -26.74
N ASN A 83 11.00 -15.61 -27.69
CA ASN A 83 11.85 -14.91 -28.67
C ASN A 83 12.49 -13.69 -27.97
N HIS A 84 13.77 -13.82 -27.58
CA HIS A 84 14.54 -12.76 -26.92
C HIS A 84 15.13 -11.73 -27.91
N THR A 85 14.60 -11.63 -29.12
CA THR A 85 15.16 -10.74 -30.16
C THR A 85 14.79 -9.28 -29.96
N SER A 86 13.69 -8.99 -29.25
CA SER A 86 13.22 -7.61 -29.07
C SER A 86 12.85 -7.36 -27.62
N PRO A 87 13.67 -6.59 -26.87
CA PRO A 87 13.30 -6.21 -25.50
C PRO A 87 12.10 -5.27 -25.50
N VAL A 88 11.19 -5.45 -24.54
CA VAL A 88 10.06 -4.53 -24.31
C VAL A 88 10.53 -3.24 -23.65
N ALA A 89 11.66 -3.27 -22.95
CA ALA A 89 12.33 -2.11 -22.40
C ALA A 89 13.82 -2.41 -22.25
N SER A 90 14.64 -1.38 -22.38
CA SER A 90 16.08 -1.47 -22.17
C SER A 90 16.63 -0.20 -21.55
N GLY A 91 17.69 -0.34 -20.75
CA GLY A 91 18.39 0.78 -20.14
C GLY A 91 19.90 0.53 -20.15
N LEU A 92 20.68 1.61 -20.22
CA LEU A 92 22.13 1.60 -20.23
C LEU A 92 22.69 2.36 -19.03
N GLY A 93 23.80 1.92 -18.50
CA GLY A 93 24.53 2.61 -17.42
C GLY A 93 24.66 1.82 -16.13
N ALA A 94 25.60 2.25 -15.29
CA ALA A 94 25.86 1.64 -13.97
C ALA A 94 24.66 1.74 -13.00
N SER A 95 23.78 2.68 -13.23
CA SER A 95 22.52 2.86 -12.51
C SER A 95 21.50 3.55 -13.40
N GLY A 96 20.23 3.33 -13.14
CA GLY A 96 19.15 3.98 -13.91
C GLY A 96 17.77 3.48 -13.51
N SER A 97 16.80 3.90 -14.29
CA SER A 97 15.41 3.44 -14.17
C SER A 97 14.82 3.25 -15.55
N LEU A 98 13.98 2.25 -15.69
CA LEU A 98 13.18 2.01 -16.89
C LEU A 98 11.75 1.64 -16.49
N THR A 99 10.82 1.92 -17.39
CA THR A 99 9.41 1.59 -17.19
C THR A 99 8.92 0.71 -18.34
N PHE A 100 8.08 -0.26 -18.02
CA PHE A 100 7.40 -1.08 -19.00
C PHE A 100 6.00 -1.47 -18.53
N THR A 101 5.16 -1.87 -19.46
CA THR A 101 3.77 -2.25 -19.15
C THR A 101 3.68 -3.73 -18.82
N LEU A 102 3.20 -4.05 -17.63
CA LEU A 102 2.85 -5.40 -17.21
C LEU A 102 1.45 -5.74 -17.72
N GLN A 103 1.33 -6.91 -18.34
CA GLN A 103 0.03 -7.47 -18.76
C GLN A 103 -0.33 -8.65 -17.86
N LYS A 104 -1.61 -8.76 -17.53
CA LYS A 104 -2.14 -9.85 -16.69
C LYS A 104 -1.74 -11.22 -17.22
N GLY A 105 -1.16 -12.05 -16.35
CA GLY A 105 -0.76 -13.41 -16.67
C GLY A 105 0.49 -13.56 -17.54
N TYR A 106 1.17 -12.44 -17.85
CA TYR A 106 2.44 -12.47 -18.59
C TYR A 106 3.62 -12.58 -17.65
N HIS A 107 4.64 -13.30 -18.10
CA HIS A 107 5.95 -13.38 -17.47
C HIS A 107 6.94 -12.46 -18.18
N TYR A 108 7.87 -11.91 -17.43
CA TYR A 108 8.90 -11.00 -17.92
C TYR A 108 10.25 -11.48 -17.46
N LEU A 109 11.20 -11.54 -18.39
CA LEU A 109 12.58 -11.93 -18.15
C LEU A 109 13.43 -10.67 -18.07
N LEU A 110 14.12 -10.48 -16.94
CA LEU A 110 15.09 -9.43 -16.76
C LEU A 110 16.48 -10.01 -16.92
N GLN A 111 17.28 -9.41 -17.79
CA GLN A 111 18.66 -9.81 -18.07
C GLN A 111 19.58 -8.61 -18.02
N ALA A 112 20.76 -8.76 -17.43
CA ALA A 112 21.80 -7.75 -17.38
C ALA A 112 23.14 -8.34 -17.82
N ASP A 113 23.97 -7.52 -18.48
CA ASP A 113 25.32 -7.89 -18.91
C ASP A 113 26.33 -7.83 -17.76
N GLY A 114 25.95 -7.28 -16.61
CA GLY A 114 26.78 -7.18 -15.41
C GLY A 114 25.97 -7.47 -14.14
N THR A 115 26.66 -7.50 -13.01
CA THR A 115 26.01 -7.69 -11.71
C THR A 115 25.37 -6.38 -11.25
N VAL A 116 24.05 -6.38 -11.06
CA VAL A 116 23.28 -5.24 -10.60
C VAL A 116 22.20 -5.66 -9.60
N THR A 117 21.92 -4.78 -8.66
CA THR A 117 20.74 -4.91 -7.80
C THR A 117 19.58 -4.19 -8.48
N VAL A 118 18.49 -4.91 -8.69
CA VAL A 118 17.26 -4.37 -9.28
C VAL A 118 16.15 -4.33 -8.25
N VAL A 119 15.40 -3.23 -8.25
CA VAL A 119 14.17 -3.05 -7.47
C VAL A 119 13.04 -2.85 -8.46
N ILE A 120 12.08 -3.76 -8.44
CA ILE A 120 10.89 -3.71 -9.30
C ILE A 120 9.74 -3.19 -8.47
N THR A 121 9.12 -2.11 -8.93
CA THR A 121 7.95 -1.49 -8.28
C THR A 121 6.83 -1.33 -9.30
N VAL A 122 5.63 -1.71 -8.95
CA VAL A 122 4.45 -1.51 -9.80
C VAL A 122 3.84 -0.14 -9.51
N GLY A 123 3.72 0.71 -10.54
CA GLY A 123 3.39 2.13 -10.41
C GLY A 123 2.03 2.41 -9.74
N ALA A 124 1.01 1.59 -9.98
CA ALA A 124 -0.27 1.72 -9.29
C ALA A 124 -0.16 1.54 -7.77
N LEU A 125 0.79 0.74 -7.31
CA LEU A 125 1.00 0.46 -5.90
C LEU A 125 1.87 1.52 -5.21
N ALA A 126 2.73 2.21 -5.95
CA ALA A 126 3.47 3.35 -5.42
C ALA A 126 2.53 4.49 -4.96
N SER A 127 1.44 4.74 -5.71
CA SER A 127 0.41 5.71 -5.31
C SER A 127 -0.39 5.26 -4.08
N LEU A 128 -0.58 3.96 -3.89
CA LEU A 128 -1.23 3.41 -2.70
C LEU A 128 -0.42 3.62 -1.43
N PHE A 129 0.92 3.58 -1.52
CA PHE A 129 1.77 3.91 -0.37
C PHE A 129 1.56 5.34 0.10
N GLY A 130 1.55 6.30 -0.84
CA GLY A 130 1.26 7.70 -0.53
C GLY A 130 -0.12 7.88 0.10
N LEU A 131 -1.14 7.22 -0.43
CA LEU A 131 -2.49 7.22 0.14
C LEU A 131 -2.52 6.62 1.56
N GLY A 132 -1.86 5.48 1.77
CA GLY A 132 -1.76 4.83 3.08
C GLY A 132 -1.11 5.74 4.12
N LEU A 133 -0.06 6.46 3.74
CA LEU A 133 0.62 7.41 4.62
C LEU A 133 -0.28 8.58 5.00
N VAL A 134 -0.99 9.17 4.04
CA VAL A 134 -1.96 10.26 4.29
C VAL A 134 -3.09 9.78 5.22
N LEU A 135 -3.68 8.61 4.95
CA LEU A 135 -4.72 8.03 5.80
C LEU A 135 -4.23 7.76 7.23
N SER A 136 -2.97 7.34 7.38
CA SER A 136 -2.34 7.10 8.68
C SER A 136 -2.24 8.40 9.50
N VAL A 137 -1.81 9.50 8.87
CA VAL A 137 -1.73 10.82 9.51
C VAL A 137 -3.12 11.31 9.91
N VAL A 138 -4.11 11.20 9.02
CA VAL A 138 -5.50 11.58 9.33
C VAL A 138 -6.06 10.75 10.48
N ALA A 139 -5.82 9.44 10.50
CA ALA A 139 -6.23 8.56 11.59
C ALA A 139 -5.63 8.98 12.94
N LEU A 140 -4.33 9.34 12.93
CA LEU A 140 -3.64 9.81 14.14
C LEU A 140 -4.26 11.12 14.66
N ILE A 141 -4.52 12.08 13.78
CA ILE A 141 -5.16 13.35 14.14
C ILE A 141 -6.54 13.10 14.76
N LEU A 142 -7.36 12.25 14.13
CA LEU A 142 -8.69 11.90 14.65
C LEU A 142 -8.62 11.19 16.02
N LEU A 143 -7.62 10.35 16.22
CA LEU A 143 -7.38 9.67 17.50
C LEU A 143 -7.04 10.68 18.58
N VAL A 144 -6.11 11.61 18.31
CA VAL A 144 -5.73 12.67 19.25
C VAL A 144 -6.91 13.56 19.59
N LEU A 145 -7.67 14.00 18.59
CA LEU A 145 -8.90 14.78 18.80
C LEU A 145 -9.93 14.01 19.62
N GLY A 146 -10.11 12.72 19.36
CA GLY A 146 -11.01 11.86 20.13
C GLY A 146 -10.60 11.70 21.59
N LEU A 147 -9.30 11.78 21.90
CA LEU A 147 -8.79 11.72 23.26
C LEU A 147 -8.95 13.07 24.01
N ILE A 148 -8.68 14.18 23.30
CA ILE A 148 -8.72 15.54 23.89
C ILE A 148 -10.18 16.01 24.14
N LEU A 149 -11.10 15.67 23.25
CA LEU A 149 -12.51 16.05 23.41
C LEU A 149 -13.09 15.39 24.67
N LYS A 150 -13.22 16.17 25.75
CA LYS A 150 -13.89 15.73 26.99
C LYS A 150 -15.31 15.23 26.69
N PRO A 151 -15.73 14.09 27.25
CA PRO A 151 -17.12 13.65 27.15
C PRO A 151 -18.02 14.74 27.78
N ARG A 152 -18.94 15.29 27.01
CA ARG A 152 -20.04 16.09 27.61
C ARG A 152 -20.75 15.17 28.58
N GLN A 153 -20.65 15.47 29.87
CA GLN A 153 -21.49 14.80 30.87
C GLN A 153 -22.94 15.04 30.46
N PRO A 154 -23.79 14.02 30.40
CA PRO A 154 -25.21 14.24 30.22
C PRO A 154 -25.62 15.13 31.38
N VAL A 155 -26.21 16.31 31.07
CA VAL A 155 -26.85 17.18 32.06
C VAL A 155 -27.85 16.28 32.77
N ALA A 156 -27.59 16.01 34.04
CA ALA A 156 -28.54 15.31 34.89
C ALA A 156 -29.81 16.16 34.86
N THR A 157 -30.79 15.75 34.08
CA THR A 157 -32.14 16.29 34.14
C THR A 157 -32.59 16.06 35.57
N GLY A 158 -32.60 17.17 36.32
CA GLY A 158 -32.95 17.15 37.73
C GLY A 158 -34.24 16.37 37.91
N ARG A 159 -34.17 15.28 38.62
CA ARG A 159 -35.34 14.55 39.09
C ARG A 159 -36.11 15.57 39.93
N PRO A 160 -37.39 15.83 39.61
CA PRO A 160 -38.20 16.74 40.46
C PRO A 160 -38.10 16.21 41.88
N SER A 161 -37.70 17.10 42.80
CA SER A 161 -37.69 16.82 44.24
C SER A 161 -39.08 16.35 44.67
N PRO A 162 -39.19 15.22 45.36
CA PRO A 162 -40.50 14.83 45.92
C PRO A 162 -40.97 15.97 46.82
N GLY A 163 -42.14 16.54 46.48
CA GLY A 163 -42.76 17.60 47.26
C GLY A 163 -42.95 17.13 48.72
N PRO A 164 -42.97 18.09 49.66
CA PRO A 164 -43.19 17.78 51.08
C PRO A 164 -44.51 17.01 51.26
N PRO A 165 -44.57 16.05 52.19
CA PRO A 165 -45.78 15.28 52.45
C PRO A 165 -46.93 16.23 52.89
N SER A 166 -48.03 16.12 52.18
CA SER A 166 -49.26 16.84 52.55
C SER A 166 -49.69 16.45 53.95
N GLU A 167 -49.61 17.39 54.88
CA GLU A 167 -50.19 17.23 56.21
C GLU A 167 -51.71 17.06 56.08
N THR A 168 -52.21 15.92 56.50
CA THR A 168 -53.64 15.63 56.64
C THR A 168 -54.20 16.51 57.75
N PRO A 169 -55.28 17.26 57.51
CA PRO A 169 -55.94 18.04 58.57
C PRO A 169 -56.51 17.11 59.66
N ARG A 170 -56.04 17.30 60.86
CA ARG A 170 -56.58 16.64 62.05
C ARG A 170 -57.96 17.17 62.31
N SER A 171 -58.99 16.35 62.23
CA SER A 171 -60.37 16.64 62.59
C SER A 171 -60.50 16.86 64.11
N PRO A 172 -61.15 17.94 64.61
CA PRO A 172 -61.45 18.08 66.02
C PRO A 172 -62.71 17.26 66.38
N GLY A 173 -62.54 16.39 67.34
CA GLY A 173 -63.65 15.72 68.07
C GLY A 173 -63.70 16.19 69.48
#